data_c0ce11be6a14564bdc78c36cf1e40e56
#
_entry.id   c0ce11be6a14564bdc78c36cf1e40e56
#
_cell.length_a   1.000
_cell.length_b   1.000
_cell.length_c   1.000
_cell.angle_alpha   90.00
_cell.angle_beta   90.00
_cell.angle_gamma   90.00
#
_symmetry.space_group_name_H-M   'P 1'
#
loop_
_entity.id
_entity.type
_entity.pdbx_description
1 polymer ?
#
loop_
_entity_poly.entity_id
_entity_poly.type
_entity_poly.pdbx_seq_one_letter_code
_entity_poly.pdbx_strand_id
1 'polypeptide(L)'
;MREVVIVDAIRTPIGALGGSLAKVRPDDLAALILKTLVERAQIDPFLIEEIYLGCANQAGEDNRNIARMATLLAGLPHEIPAVTINRLCASGLSAINFAARAILNGDGEIYLAGGVESMSRAPYVFPKAENGFPFGNLTAYDTSLGWRFPNPIMESKYGVDPMGITAENLAKQYQISREAQDIFAYQSHMKAIAAIDAGFFQNEVIPVLVPQRNGQEIFVNQDERPRRDTTIEKLSKLKPAFIKDGSVTGGNSSGLNDGASAVLLMSGTKAKELHLIPIARWVGSATAGVPPRIMGIGPVPATKKLLTKTDLSTQDIDLIEINEAFAAQTLAVIKELGLNEEIVNVNGGAIALGHALGCSGARILTTLLHEMKRRSAFSTPPRYGLATLCVGVGQGEATIVERMG
;
A
#
# COMPACT_ATOMS: atom_id res chain seq x y z
N MET A 1 -18.58 22.61 7.73
CA MET A 1 -18.25 21.29 7.14
C MET A 1 -17.58 20.47 8.21
N ARG A 2 -17.92 19.18 8.34
CA ARG A 2 -17.19 18.29 9.25
C ARG A 2 -15.72 18.16 8.77
N GLU A 3 -14.78 18.21 9.69
CA GLU A 3 -13.37 17.99 9.45
C GLU A 3 -13.04 16.52 9.77
N VAL A 4 -12.24 15.89 8.93
CA VAL A 4 -11.73 14.53 9.18
C VAL A 4 -10.27 14.61 9.54
N VAL A 5 -9.91 14.03 10.68
CA VAL A 5 -8.54 14.03 11.18
C VAL A 5 -8.02 12.61 11.35
N ILE A 6 -6.72 12.45 11.17
CA ILE A 6 -5.98 11.22 11.43
C ILE A 6 -5.22 11.41 12.72
N VAL A 7 -5.47 10.53 13.67
CA VAL A 7 -4.90 10.62 15.04
C VAL A 7 -3.64 9.77 15.17
N ASP A 8 -3.67 8.56 14.61
CA ASP A 8 -2.52 7.66 14.63
C ASP A 8 -2.49 6.80 13.35
N ALA A 9 -1.29 6.34 13.00
CA ALA A 9 -1.04 5.50 11.84
C ALA A 9 0.11 4.53 12.16
N ILE A 10 -0.09 3.24 11.91
CA ILE A 10 0.92 2.21 12.18
C ILE A 10 0.95 1.15 11.08
N ARG A 11 2.03 0.41 11.03
CA ARG A 11 2.20 -0.73 10.14
C ARG A 11 3.04 -1.84 10.77
N THR A 12 2.93 -3.03 10.25
CA THR A 12 3.91 -4.09 10.49
C THR A 12 5.19 -3.80 9.69
N PRO A 13 6.31 -4.46 9.99
CA PRO A 13 7.38 -4.64 9.01
C PRO A 13 6.80 -5.23 7.72
N ILE A 14 7.47 -5.01 6.60
CA ILE A 14 7.13 -5.67 5.33
C ILE A 14 8.04 -6.88 5.14
N GLY A 15 7.43 -8.07 5.15
CA GLY A 15 8.10 -9.34 4.91
C GLY A 15 8.28 -9.62 3.42
N ALA A 16 9.33 -10.34 3.05
CA ALA A 16 9.51 -10.88 1.70
C ALA A 16 8.64 -12.12 1.48
N LEU A 17 8.36 -12.47 0.22
CA LEU A 17 7.69 -13.74 -0.13
C LEU A 17 8.45 -14.93 0.47
N GLY A 18 7.76 -15.74 1.28
CA GLY A 18 8.36 -16.86 1.99
C GLY A 18 9.34 -16.47 3.09
N GLY A 19 9.42 -15.17 3.45
CA GLY A 19 10.37 -14.61 4.40
C GLY A 19 9.85 -14.52 5.84
N SER A 20 10.24 -13.44 6.53
CA SER A 20 10.09 -13.29 7.98
C SER A 20 8.65 -13.37 8.48
N LEU A 21 7.67 -12.89 7.70
CA LEU A 21 6.24 -12.90 8.05
C LEU A 21 5.44 -14.08 7.46
N ALA A 22 6.06 -14.93 6.65
CA ALA A 22 5.35 -16.00 5.93
C ALA A 22 4.60 -17.00 6.83
N LYS A 23 4.94 -17.08 8.11
CA LYS A 23 4.27 -17.97 9.08
C LYS A 23 3.11 -17.32 9.82
N VAL A 24 2.92 -16.02 9.65
CA VAL A 24 1.84 -15.27 10.30
C VAL A 24 0.66 -15.17 9.34
N ARG A 25 -0.53 -15.48 9.83
CA ARG A 25 -1.76 -15.39 9.03
C ARG A 25 -2.10 -13.92 8.74
N PRO A 26 -2.69 -13.61 7.56
CA PRO A 26 -3.08 -12.25 7.25
C PRO A 26 -4.13 -11.68 8.20
N ASP A 27 -5.06 -12.49 8.68
CA ASP A 27 -6.07 -12.08 9.67
C ASP A 27 -5.46 -11.75 11.04
N ASP A 28 -4.39 -12.46 11.46
CA ASP A 28 -3.63 -12.15 12.68
C ASP A 28 -2.80 -10.86 12.52
N LEU A 29 -2.17 -10.63 11.36
CA LEU A 29 -1.46 -9.37 11.07
C LEU A 29 -2.42 -8.16 11.12
N ALA A 30 -3.60 -8.31 10.53
CA ALA A 30 -4.62 -7.28 10.56
C ALA A 30 -5.16 -7.05 11.99
N ALA A 31 -5.40 -8.12 12.75
CA ALA A 31 -5.86 -8.01 14.14
C ALA A 31 -4.84 -7.27 15.02
N LEU A 32 -3.55 -7.57 14.84
CA LEU A 32 -2.47 -6.92 15.59
C LEU A 32 -2.48 -5.40 15.40
N ILE A 33 -2.58 -4.90 14.16
CA ILE A 33 -2.58 -3.44 13.91
C ILE A 33 -3.86 -2.78 14.44
N LEU A 34 -5.03 -3.41 14.31
CA LEU A 34 -6.28 -2.86 14.83
C LEU A 34 -6.24 -2.74 16.37
N LYS A 35 -5.84 -3.81 17.04
CA LYS A 35 -5.67 -3.83 18.51
C LYS A 35 -4.69 -2.75 18.96
N THR A 36 -3.51 -2.69 18.34
CA THR A 36 -2.46 -1.75 18.73
C THR A 36 -2.89 -0.29 18.54
N LEU A 37 -3.64 0.05 17.49
CA LEU A 37 -4.15 1.42 17.30
C LEU A 37 -5.09 1.84 18.42
N VAL A 38 -6.01 0.97 18.82
CA VAL A 38 -6.96 1.25 19.92
C VAL A 38 -6.21 1.42 21.24
N GLU A 39 -5.27 0.51 21.54
CA GLU A 39 -4.45 0.56 22.77
C GLU A 39 -3.58 1.82 22.84
N ARG A 40 -2.94 2.21 21.71
CA ARG A 40 -2.11 3.44 21.64
C ARG A 40 -2.92 4.71 21.82
N ALA A 41 -4.10 4.76 21.20
CA ALA A 41 -4.99 5.90 21.29
C ALA A 41 -5.74 5.97 22.63
N GLN A 42 -5.76 4.88 23.41
CA GLN A 42 -6.47 4.75 24.69
C GLN A 42 -7.95 5.16 24.59
N ILE A 43 -8.59 4.84 23.46
CA ILE A 43 -10.01 5.09 23.24
C ILE A 43 -10.85 3.90 23.70
N ASP A 44 -12.08 4.20 24.13
CA ASP A 44 -13.09 3.16 24.33
C ASP A 44 -13.45 2.53 22.96
N PRO A 45 -13.21 1.22 22.75
CA PRO A 45 -13.50 0.58 21.48
C PRO A 45 -14.97 0.62 21.07
N PHE A 46 -15.91 0.75 22.02
CA PHE A 46 -17.33 0.92 21.72
C PHE A 46 -17.67 2.23 21.01
N LEU A 47 -16.73 3.18 20.93
CA LEU A 47 -16.88 4.42 20.15
C LEU A 47 -16.55 4.25 18.66
N ILE A 48 -16.01 3.10 18.25
CA ILE A 48 -15.65 2.81 16.86
C ILE A 48 -16.94 2.44 16.12
N GLU A 49 -17.26 3.22 15.08
CA GLU A 49 -18.46 3.00 14.27
C GLU A 49 -18.32 1.78 13.37
N GLU A 50 -17.22 1.70 12.60
CA GLU A 50 -16.97 0.62 11.66
C GLU A 50 -15.47 0.50 11.33
N ILE A 51 -15.06 -0.67 10.82
CA ILE A 51 -13.70 -0.96 10.39
C ILE A 51 -13.65 -1.28 8.90
N TYR A 52 -12.80 -0.56 8.14
CA TYR A 52 -12.59 -0.78 6.71
C TYR A 52 -11.18 -1.30 6.45
N LEU A 53 -11.03 -2.52 5.93
CA LEU A 53 -9.73 -3.03 5.54
C LEU A 53 -9.68 -3.41 4.06
N GLY A 54 -8.61 -2.96 3.40
CA GLY A 54 -8.26 -3.37 2.06
C GLY A 54 -7.58 -4.74 2.04
N CYS A 55 -7.98 -5.60 1.11
CA CYS A 55 -7.31 -6.86 0.80
C CYS A 55 -7.56 -7.22 -0.65
N ALA A 56 -6.49 -7.52 -1.40
CA ALA A 56 -6.59 -7.75 -2.84
C ALA A 56 -6.88 -9.20 -3.20
N ASN A 57 -6.27 -10.17 -2.51
CA ASN A 57 -6.34 -11.56 -2.90
C ASN A 57 -7.66 -12.24 -2.52
N GLN A 58 -8.00 -12.30 -1.26
CA GLN A 58 -9.22 -12.89 -0.69
C GLN A 58 -9.49 -14.36 -1.11
N ALA A 59 -8.43 -15.10 -1.45
CA ALA A 59 -8.55 -16.46 -1.97
C ALA A 59 -8.22 -17.54 -0.93
N GLY A 60 -7.56 -17.20 0.17
CA GLY A 60 -7.09 -18.11 1.20
C GLY A 60 -7.62 -17.78 2.59
N GLU A 61 -6.71 -17.61 3.54
CA GLU A 61 -7.00 -17.26 4.94
C GLU A 61 -7.58 -15.84 5.08
N ASP A 62 -7.46 -15.05 4.04
CA ASP A 62 -7.98 -13.69 3.87
C ASP A 62 -9.41 -13.64 3.30
N ASN A 63 -10.06 -14.80 3.12
CA ASN A 63 -11.43 -14.88 2.62
C ASN A 63 -12.50 -14.46 3.67
N ARG A 64 -13.75 -14.43 3.26
CA ARG A 64 -14.92 -14.18 4.13
C ARG A 64 -14.83 -12.88 4.94
N ASN A 65 -14.42 -11.78 4.33
CA ASN A 65 -14.34 -10.49 5.01
C ASN A 65 -13.25 -10.47 6.11
N ILE A 66 -12.00 -10.40 5.68
CA ILE A 66 -10.84 -10.37 6.59
C ILE A 66 -10.94 -9.22 7.62
N ALA A 67 -11.55 -8.07 7.25
CA ALA A 67 -11.76 -6.97 8.19
C ALA A 67 -12.58 -7.42 9.40
N ARG A 68 -13.67 -8.16 9.18
CA ARG A 68 -14.50 -8.68 10.27
C ARG A 68 -13.79 -9.75 11.08
N MET A 69 -13.04 -10.65 10.42
CA MET A 69 -12.25 -11.65 11.13
C MET A 69 -11.21 -11.00 12.03
N ALA A 70 -10.47 -10.00 11.50
CA ALA A 70 -9.46 -9.27 12.25
C ALA A 70 -10.05 -8.47 13.42
N THR A 71 -11.25 -7.88 13.28
CA THR A 71 -11.95 -7.19 14.38
C THR A 71 -12.17 -8.12 15.57
N LEU A 72 -12.68 -9.32 15.30
CA LEU A 72 -12.95 -10.32 16.35
C LEU A 72 -11.66 -10.88 16.95
N LEU A 73 -10.65 -11.17 16.13
CA LEU A 73 -9.33 -11.66 16.59
C LEU A 73 -8.57 -10.61 17.41
N ALA A 74 -8.77 -9.33 17.11
CA ALA A 74 -8.22 -8.22 17.89
C ALA A 74 -8.86 -8.11 19.30
N GLY A 75 -9.93 -8.86 19.59
CA GLY A 75 -10.68 -8.78 20.84
C GLY A 75 -11.52 -7.50 20.95
N LEU A 76 -11.80 -6.83 19.83
CA LEU A 76 -12.68 -5.66 19.80
C LEU A 76 -14.15 -6.09 19.94
N PRO A 77 -15.04 -5.19 20.40
CA PRO A 77 -16.46 -5.48 20.55
C PRO A 77 -17.08 -6.08 19.27
N HIS A 78 -17.87 -7.13 19.45
CA HIS A 78 -18.52 -7.80 18.33
C HIS A 78 -19.65 -6.96 17.68
N GLU A 79 -20.04 -5.89 18.30
CA GLU A 79 -20.98 -4.89 17.79
C GLU A 79 -20.36 -4.05 16.68
N ILE A 80 -19.04 -3.92 16.62
CA ILE A 80 -18.37 -3.12 15.58
C ILE A 80 -18.45 -3.87 14.23
N PRO A 81 -19.19 -3.38 13.26
CA PRO A 81 -19.21 -3.97 11.92
C PRO A 81 -17.87 -3.73 11.21
N ALA A 82 -17.62 -4.52 10.16
CA ALA A 82 -16.41 -4.34 9.37
C ALA A 82 -16.61 -4.82 7.94
N VAL A 83 -15.94 -4.20 6.98
CA VAL A 83 -16.00 -4.56 5.57
C VAL A 83 -14.64 -4.62 4.91
N THR A 84 -14.45 -5.62 4.04
CA THR A 84 -13.25 -5.76 3.21
C THR A 84 -13.46 -5.08 1.86
N ILE A 85 -12.51 -4.25 1.47
CA ILE A 85 -12.53 -3.45 0.25
C ILE A 85 -11.46 -3.97 -0.71
N ASN A 86 -11.80 -4.13 -1.97
CA ASN A 86 -10.86 -4.53 -3.01
C ASN A 86 -10.79 -3.48 -4.14
N ARG A 87 -9.67 -2.81 -4.22
CA ARG A 87 -9.19 -2.04 -5.37
C ARG A 87 -7.76 -2.45 -5.67
N LEU A 88 -7.47 -3.74 -5.64
CA LEU A 88 -6.13 -4.31 -5.83
C LEU A 88 -5.09 -3.56 -4.99
N CYS A 89 -4.02 -3.02 -5.62
CA CYS A 89 -2.92 -2.32 -4.92
C CYS A 89 -3.38 -1.13 -4.06
N ALA A 90 -4.51 -0.48 -4.41
CA ALA A 90 -5.03 0.67 -3.67
C ALA A 90 -6.06 0.32 -2.59
N SER A 91 -6.32 -0.97 -2.33
CA SER A 91 -7.38 -1.38 -1.40
C SER A 91 -7.28 -0.69 -0.03
N GLY A 92 -6.09 -0.63 0.55
CA GLY A 92 -5.86 0.03 1.84
C GLY A 92 -6.08 1.55 1.82
N LEU A 93 -5.66 2.24 0.75
CA LEU A 93 -5.91 3.68 0.60
C LEU A 93 -7.39 3.96 0.36
N SER A 94 -8.06 3.11 -0.45
CA SER A 94 -9.51 3.19 -0.65
C SER A 94 -10.29 3.00 0.65
N ALA A 95 -9.89 2.07 1.51
CA ALA A 95 -10.49 1.86 2.82
C ALA A 95 -10.41 3.13 3.68
N ILE A 96 -9.24 3.77 3.75
CA ILE A 96 -9.04 5.03 4.46
C ILE A 96 -9.92 6.16 3.86
N ASN A 97 -9.96 6.26 2.54
CA ASN A 97 -10.77 7.28 1.86
C ASN A 97 -12.29 7.05 2.03
N PHE A 98 -12.74 5.81 2.17
CA PHE A 98 -14.15 5.52 2.45
C PHE A 98 -14.51 5.88 3.90
N ALA A 99 -13.66 5.56 4.88
CA ALA A 99 -13.82 5.98 6.26
C ALA A 99 -13.87 7.51 6.37
N ALA A 100 -12.96 8.22 5.70
CA ALA A 100 -12.95 9.67 5.69
C ALA A 100 -14.26 10.26 5.12
N ARG A 101 -14.80 9.68 4.04
CA ARG A 101 -16.09 10.10 3.46
C ARG A 101 -17.28 9.79 4.36
N ALA A 102 -17.28 8.66 5.05
CA ALA A 102 -18.30 8.30 6.03
C ALA A 102 -18.36 9.33 7.16
N ILE A 103 -17.21 9.73 7.73
CA ILE A 103 -17.11 10.80 8.73
C ILE A 103 -17.63 12.14 8.17
N LEU A 104 -17.23 12.53 6.96
CA LEU A 104 -17.71 13.78 6.32
C LEU A 104 -19.22 13.77 6.13
N ASN A 105 -19.79 12.63 5.75
CA ASN A 105 -21.24 12.48 5.54
C ASN A 105 -22.01 12.45 6.88
N GLY A 106 -21.35 12.13 7.98
CA GLY A 106 -21.96 12.03 9.31
C GLY A 106 -22.50 10.65 9.63
N ASP A 107 -22.04 9.61 8.94
CA ASP A 107 -22.45 8.22 9.18
C ASP A 107 -21.87 7.69 10.52
N GLY A 108 -20.79 8.29 11.02
CA GLY A 108 -20.16 7.98 12.30
C GLY A 108 -19.03 8.96 12.63
N GLU A 109 -18.42 8.79 13.81
CA GLU A 109 -17.41 9.71 14.32
C GLU A 109 -15.99 9.13 14.33
N ILE A 110 -15.82 7.82 14.55
CA ILE A 110 -14.52 7.14 14.69
C ILE A 110 -14.48 5.88 13.83
N TYR A 111 -13.43 5.75 13.02
CA TYR A 111 -13.19 4.61 12.16
C TYR A 111 -11.74 4.13 12.28
N LEU A 112 -11.54 2.81 12.19
CA LEU A 112 -10.25 2.23 11.85
C LEU A 112 -10.26 1.86 10.37
N ALA A 113 -9.23 2.25 9.65
CA ALA A 113 -9.14 1.93 8.23
C ALA A 113 -7.70 1.64 7.80
N GLY A 114 -7.53 0.69 6.89
CA GLY A 114 -6.20 0.30 6.44
C GLY A 114 -6.23 -0.84 5.45
N GLY A 115 -5.22 -1.70 5.49
CA GLY A 115 -5.19 -2.86 4.63
C GLY A 115 -4.13 -3.89 5.02
N VAL A 116 -4.29 -5.08 4.49
CA VAL A 116 -3.44 -6.24 4.75
C VAL A 116 -3.28 -7.05 3.48
N GLU A 117 -2.13 -7.66 3.32
CA GLU A 117 -1.88 -8.69 2.31
C GLU A 117 -0.85 -9.68 2.82
N SER A 118 -1.06 -10.97 2.58
CA SER A 118 -0.01 -11.97 2.69
C SER A 118 0.10 -12.74 1.38
N MET A 119 1.07 -12.35 0.57
CA MET A 119 1.32 -13.02 -0.70
C MET A 119 2.03 -14.36 -0.50
N SER A 120 2.72 -14.53 0.63
CA SER A 120 3.34 -15.82 1.04
C SER A 120 2.31 -16.91 1.34
N ARG A 121 1.11 -16.53 1.76
CA ARG A 121 0.02 -17.45 2.13
C ARG A 121 -1.11 -17.51 1.11
N ALA A 122 -0.91 -16.86 -0.03
CA ALA A 122 -1.82 -16.94 -1.15
C ALA A 122 -1.89 -18.38 -1.68
N PRO A 123 -3.06 -19.03 -1.76
CA PRO A 123 -3.17 -20.44 -2.12
C PRO A 123 -3.06 -20.65 -3.62
N TYR A 124 -2.80 -21.89 -4.01
CA TYR A 124 -3.08 -22.38 -5.35
C TYR A 124 -4.57 -22.68 -5.49
N VAL A 125 -5.17 -22.32 -6.62
CA VAL A 125 -6.56 -22.57 -6.94
C VAL A 125 -6.69 -23.23 -8.32
N PHE A 126 -7.73 -24.02 -8.50
CA PHE A 126 -8.08 -24.61 -9.79
C PHE A 126 -9.58 -24.52 -10.04
N PRO A 127 -10.04 -24.48 -11.32
CA PRO A 127 -11.45 -24.38 -11.64
C PRO A 127 -12.20 -25.65 -11.25
N LYS A 128 -13.49 -25.52 -10.97
CA LYS A 128 -14.38 -26.66 -10.91
C LYS A 128 -14.60 -27.21 -12.32
N ALA A 129 -14.84 -28.51 -12.41
CA ALA A 129 -15.27 -29.12 -13.67
C ALA A 129 -16.58 -28.50 -14.15
N GLU A 130 -16.66 -28.14 -15.43
CA GLU A 130 -17.89 -27.64 -16.06
C GLU A 130 -18.87 -28.78 -16.37
N ASN A 131 -18.34 -29.98 -16.63
CA ASN A 131 -19.10 -31.16 -16.98
C ASN A 131 -18.70 -32.35 -16.08
N GLY A 132 -19.63 -33.20 -15.75
CA GLY A 132 -19.64 -34.37 -14.87
C GLY A 132 -18.28 -34.91 -14.39
N PHE A 133 -17.64 -35.83 -15.12
CA PHE A 133 -16.34 -36.38 -14.76
C PHE A 133 -15.22 -35.71 -15.55
N PRO A 134 -14.37 -34.88 -14.90
CA PRO A 134 -13.25 -34.26 -15.58
C PRO A 134 -12.25 -35.33 -16.01
N PHE A 135 -11.81 -35.28 -17.25
CA PHE A 135 -10.81 -36.14 -17.81
C PHE A 135 -9.59 -35.32 -18.22
N GLY A 136 -8.37 -35.79 -17.83
CA GLY A 136 -7.12 -35.09 -18.14
C GLY A 136 -6.52 -34.31 -16.97
N ASN A 137 -5.53 -33.46 -17.26
CA ASN A 137 -4.79 -32.69 -16.27
C ASN A 137 -5.57 -31.44 -15.82
N LEU A 138 -5.32 -31.00 -14.57
CA LEU A 138 -5.82 -29.73 -14.03
C LEU A 138 -4.67 -28.74 -13.93
N THR A 139 -4.91 -27.50 -14.33
CA THR A 139 -3.98 -26.38 -14.12
C THR A 139 -4.31 -25.68 -12.81
N ALA A 140 -3.35 -25.65 -11.88
CA ALA A 140 -3.43 -24.85 -10.67
C ALA A 140 -2.86 -23.45 -10.92
N TYR A 141 -3.57 -22.43 -10.46
CA TYR A 141 -3.15 -21.02 -10.56
C TYR A 141 -2.62 -20.54 -9.21
N ASP A 142 -1.42 -19.97 -9.20
CA ASP A 142 -0.87 -19.27 -8.05
C ASP A 142 -1.58 -17.92 -7.89
N THR A 143 -2.31 -17.76 -6.78
CA THR A 143 -3.10 -16.56 -6.57
C THR A 143 -2.29 -15.35 -6.12
N SER A 144 -1.01 -15.52 -5.81
CA SER A 144 -0.09 -14.42 -5.50
C SER A 144 0.30 -13.59 -6.74
N LEU A 145 0.17 -14.14 -7.94
CA LEU A 145 0.75 -13.59 -9.18
C LEU A 145 -0.23 -12.83 -10.10
N GLY A 146 -1.45 -12.59 -9.67
CA GLY A 146 -2.38 -11.76 -10.43
C GLY A 146 -3.44 -12.55 -11.21
N TRP A 147 -3.34 -12.61 -12.53
CA TRP A 147 -4.40 -13.17 -13.37
C TRP A 147 -4.66 -14.66 -13.11
N ARG A 148 -5.90 -14.97 -12.77
CA ARG A 148 -6.45 -16.32 -12.66
C ARG A 148 -7.87 -16.32 -13.23
N PHE A 149 -8.22 -17.36 -13.95
CA PHE A 149 -9.55 -17.48 -14.60
C PHE A 149 -9.92 -16.23 -15.44
N PRO A 150 -9.05 -15.74 -16.35
CA PRO A 150 -9.34 -14.53 -17.11
C PRO A 150 -10.62 -14.71 -17.94
N ASN A 151 -11.46 -13.69 -17.94
CA ASN A 151 -12.64 -13.66 -18.80
C ASN A 151 -12.20 -13.50 -20.26
N PRO A 152 -12.59 -14.39 -21.20
CA PRO A 152 -12.14 -14.34 -22.60
C PRO A 152 -12.50 -13.04 -23.33
N ILE A 153 -13.61 -12.40 -22.98
CA ILE A 153 -13.99 -11.11 -23.55
C ILE A 153 -13.08 -10.00 -23.03
N MET A 154 -12.73 -10.05 -21.73
CA MET A 154 -11.79 -9.12 -21.13
C MET A 154 -10.41 -9.26 -21.78
N GLU A 155 -9.93 -10.50 -21.94
CA GLU A 155 -8.65 -10.80 -22.58
C GLU A 155 -8.60 -10.28 -24.04
N SER A 156 -9.64 -10.55 -24.82
CA SER A 156 -9.69 -10.11 -26.23
C SER A 156 -9.76 -8.59 -26.39
N LYS A 157 -10.43 -7.87 -25.48
CA LYS A 157 -10.63 -6.42 -25.60
C LYS A 157 -9.51 -5.59 -25.00
N TYR A 158 -8.96 -6.01 -23.87
CA TYR A 158 -8.06 -5.20 -23.05
C TYR A 158 -6.71 -5.88 -22.79
N GLY A 159 -6.59 -7.18 -23.08
CA GLY A 159 -5.45 -8.00 -22.72
C GLY A 159 -5.46 -8.36 -21.23
N VAL A 160 -4.61 -9.34 -20.90
CA VAL A 160 -4.33 -9.79 -19.54
C VAL A 160 -2.82 -9.76 -19.30
N ASP A 161 -2.19 -8.68 -19.68
CA ASP A 161 -0.74 -8.52 -19.54
C ASP A 161 -0.31 -8.72 -18.08
N PRO A 162 0.71 -9.54 -17.80
CA PRO A 162 1.39 -9.55 -16.51
C PRO A 162 1.88 -8.15 -16.13
N MET A 163 1.94 -7.85 -14.85
CA MET A 163 2.27 -6.49 -14.37
C MET A 163 3.60 -5.96 -14.90
N GLY A 164 4.63 -6.82 -15.01
CA GLY A 164 5.90 -6.42 -15.59
C GLY A 164 5.82 -6.04 -17.08
N ILE A 165 4.91 -6.64 -17.85
CA ILE A 165 4.66 -6.24 -19.25
C ILE A 165 4.04 -4.84 -19.29
N THR A 166 3.13 -4.51 -18.38
CA THR A 166 2.59 -3.14 -18.29
C THR A 166 3.67 -2.11 -17.98
N ALA A 167 4.68 -2.48 -17.17
CA ALA A 167 5.84 -1.64 -16.89
C ALA A 167 6.75 -1.47 -18.12
N GLU A 168 6.99 -2.53 -18.89
CA GLU A 168 7.72 -2.44 -20.17
C GLU A 168 7.00 -1.55 -21.19
N ASN A 169 5.66 -1.64 -21.26
CA ASN A 169 4.85 -0.75 -22.09
C ASN A 169 5.08 0.72 -21.73
N LEU A 170 5.14 1.06 -20.44
CA LEU A 170 5.43 2.41 -19.97
C LEU A 170 6.87 2.81 -20.24
N ALA A 171 7.84 1.93 -19.98
CA ALA A 171 9.25 2.21 -20.28
C ALA A 171 9.43 2.59 -21.75
N LYS A 172 8.79 1.86 -22.66
CA LYS A 172 8.79 2.14 -24.09
C LYS A 172 8.08 3.45 -24.44
N GLN A 173 6.86 3.65 -23.93
CA GLN A 173 6.03 4.82 -24.26
C GLN A 173 6.65 6.13 -23.77
N TYR A 174 7.25 6.13 -22.57
CA TYR A 174 7.85 7.30 -21.94
C TYR A 174 9.35 7.42 -22.16
N GLN A 175 9.95 6.48 -22.92
CA GLN A 175 11.39 6.42 -23.23
C GLN A 175 12.25 6.41 -21.97
N ILE A 176 11.87 5.57 -21.01
CA ILE A 176 12.60 5.39 -19.76
C ILE A 176 13.63 4.29 -19.94
N SER A 177 14.92 4.66 -19.90
CA SER A 177 16.01 3.73 -20.10
C SER A 177 16.16 2.73 -18.95
N ARG A 178 16.80 1.60 -19.22
CA ARG A 178 17.17 0.61 -18.19
C ARG A 178 18.06 1.24 -17.11
N GLU A 179 19.01 2.07 -17.52
CA GLU A 179 19.90 2.77 -16.60
C GLU A 179 19.14 3.68 -15.64
N ALA A 180 18.19 4.49 -16.12
CA ALA A 180 17.35 5.35 -15.27
C ALA A 180 16.56 4.52 -14.26
N GLN A 181 16.01 3.37 -14.67
CA GLN A 181 15.30 2.46 -13.78
C GLN A 181 16.21 1.88 -12.69
N ASP A 182 17.42 1.47 -13.04
CA ASP A 182 18.38 0.89 -12.09
C ASP A 182 18.92 1.95 -11.11
N ILE A 183 19.16 3.19 -11.57
CA ILE A 183 19.53 4.31 -10.71
C ILE A 183 18.42 4.61 -9.71
N PHE A 184 17.17 4.69 -10.17
CA PHE A 184 16.01 4.92 -9.30
C PHE A 184 15.87 3.81 -8.24
N ALA A 185 16.01 2.55 -8.63
CA ALA A 185 15.96 1.41 -7.73
C ALA A 185 17.09 1.44 -6.69
N TYR A 186 18.31 1.77 -7.11
CA TYR A 186 19.44 1.97 -6.19
C TYR A 186 19.14 3.07 -5.16
N GLN A 187 18.62 4.21 -5.61
CA GLN A 187 18.27 5.32 -4.72
C GLN A 187 17.18 4.94 -3.72
N SER A 188 16.16 4.18 -4.15
CA SER A 188 15.11 3.67 -3.26
C SER A 188 15.71 2.83 -2.13
N HIS A 189 16.63 1.91 -2.44
CA HIS A 189 17.33 1.13 -1.41
C HIS A 189 18.18 1.99 -0.48
N MET A 190 18.96 2.93 -1.00
CA MET A 190 19.84 3.78 -0.17
C MET A 190 19.04 4.70 0.74
N LYS A 191 17.93 5.30 0.25
CA LYS A 191 17.01 6.09 1.07
C LYS A 191 16.39 5.25 2.19
N ALA A 192 15.92 4.03 1.88
CA ALA A 192 15.32 3.14 2.88
C ALA A 192 16.32 2.74 3.97
N ILE A 193 17.55 2.41 3.59
CA ILE A 193 18.63 2.05 4.53
C ILE A 193 18.98 3.23 5.42
N ALA A 194 19.13 4.43 4.85
CA ALA A 194 19.42 5.64 5.61
C ALA A 194 18.31 5.95 6.62
N ALA A 195 17.04 5.78 6.22
CA ALA A 195 15.88 5.96 7.11
C ALA A 195 15.85 4.91 8.25
N ILE A 196 16.18 3.65 7.96
CA ILE A 196 16.28 2.58 8.96
C ILE A 196 17.38 2.90 9.96
N ASP A 197 18.58 3.26 9.48
CA ASP A 197 19.75 3.55 10.32
C ASP A 197 19.54 4.80 11.21
N ALA A 198 18.77 5.77 10.70
CA ALA A 198 18.36 6.95 11.45
C ALA A 198 17.16 6.72 12.38
N GLY A 199 16.55 5.53 12.37
CA GLY A 199 15.41 5.21 13.23
C GLY A 199 14.09 5.88 12.80
N PHE A 200 13.94 6.34 11.56
CA PHE A 200 12.76 7.09 11.12
C PHE A 200 11.47 6.27 11.13
N PHE A 201 11.57 4.93 11.00
CA PHE A 201 10.43 4.03 11.02
C PHE A 201 10.00 3.55 12.42
N GLN A 202 10.74 3.90 13.49
CA GLN A 202 10.49 3.35 14.84
C GLN A 202 9.10 3.64 15.39
N ASN A 203 8.49 4.77 15.01
CA ASN A 203 7.18 5.18 15.50
C ASN A 203 6.01 4.61 14.68
N GLU A 204 6.28 4.15 13.45
CA GLU A 204 5.26 3.58 12.57
C GLU A 204 5.26 2.05 12.54
N VAL A 205 6.43 1.42 12.71
CA VAL A 205 6.58 -0.04 12.67
C VAL A 205 6.33 -0.64 14.04
N ILE A 206 5.35 -1.54 14.12
CA ILE A 206 5.10 -2.35 15.32
C ILE A 206 5.71 -3.74 15.16
N PRO A 207 6.34 -4.31 16.21
CA PRO A 207 6.93 -5.64 16.13
C PRO A 207 5.85 -6.72 15.98
N VAL A 208 6.14 -7.71 15.14
CA VAL A 208 5.29 -8.89 14.93
C VAL A 208 5.93 -10.09 15.58
N LEU A 209 5.20 -10.80 16.43
CA LEU A 209 5.64 -12.04 17.05
C LEU A 209 5.43 -13.19 16.06
N VAL A 210 6.52 -13.86 15.68
CA VAL A 210 6.51 -14.91 14.64
C VAL A 210 6.89 -16.26 15.21
N PRO A 211 6.00 -17.28 15.13
CA PRO A 211 6.29 -18.61 15.65
C PRO A 211 7.39 -19.30 14.83
N GLN A 212 8.31 -19.99 15.52
CA GLN A 212 9.37 -20.77 14.94
C GLN A 212 9.10 -22.27 15.02
N ARG A 213 9.78 -23.07 14.19
CA ARG A 213 9.60 -24.54 14.14
C ARG A 213 9.91 -25.27 15.45
N ASN A 214 10.78 -24.68 16.27
CA ASN A 214 11.20 -25.24 17.57
C ASN A 214 10.30 -24.81 18.74
N GLY A 215 9.14 -24.18 18.46
CA GLY A 215 8.21 -23.69 19.46
C GLY A 215 8.64 -22.34 20.11
N GLN A 216 9.77 -21.78 19.69
CA GLN A 216 10.15 -20.41 20.08
C GLN A 216 9.38 -19.39 19.26
N GLU A 217 9.38 -18.15 19.74
CA GLU A 217 8.85 -17.01 19.01
C GLU A 217 9.94 -15.94 18.86
N ILE A 218 9.96 -15.27 17.73
CA ILE A 218 10.88 -14.15 17.50
C ILE A 218 10.10 -12.89 17.16
N PHE A 219 10.57 -11.74 17.60
CA PHE A 219 10.05 -10.47 17.15
C PHE A 219 10.69 -10.07 15.81
N VAL A 220 9.84 -9.80 14.82
CA VAL A 220 10.23 -9.15 13.57
C VAL A 220 9.80 -7.69 13.66
N ASN A 221 10.75 -6.77 13.66
CA ASN A 221 10.55 -5.35 13.91
C ASN A 221 11.19 -4.44 12.84
N GLN A 222 11.64 -5.00 11.72
CA GLN A 222 12.29 -4.27 10.65
C GLN A 222 11.87 -4.81 9.29
N ASP A 223 11.75 -3.93 8.30
CA ASP A 223 11.49 -4.30 6.92
C ASP A 223 12.61 -5.19 6.37
N GLU A 224 12.24 -6.30 5.73
CA GLU A 224 13.17 -7.37 5.37
C GLU A 224 13.95 -7.12 4.08
N ARG A 225 13.37 -6.36 3.14
CA ARG A 225 13.89 -6.27 1.78
C ARG A 225 14.98 -5.23 1.49
N PRO A 226 15.16 -4.13 2.25
CA PRO A 226 16.21 -3.15 1.94
C PRO A 226 17.59 -3.80 1.88
N ARG A 227 18.29 -3.67 0.75
CA ARG A 227 19.56 -4.35 0.48
C ARG A 227 20.74 -3.40 0.57
N ARG A 228 21.53 -3.53 1.61
CA ARG A 228 22.72 -2.70 1.86
C ARG A 228 23.83 -2.90 0.82
N ASP A 229 23.85 -4.06 0.19
CA ASP A 229 24.87 -4.44 -0.80
C ASP A 229 24.47 -4.14 -2.25
N THR A 230 23.35 -3.42 -2.45
CA THR A 230 22.89 -3.01 -3.79
C THR A 230 23.86 -1.97 -4.37
N THR A 231 24.23 -2.18 -5.64
CA THR A 231 25.01 -1.22 -6.42
C THR A 231 24.44 -1.13 -7.83
N ILE A 232 24.65 -0.01 -8.51
CA ILE A 232 24.20 0.18 -9.91
C ILE A 232 24.83 -0.90 -10.81
N GLU A 233 26.08 -1.26 -10.56
CA GLU A 233 26.77 -2.31 -11.31
C GLU A 233 26.13 -3.70 -11.11
N LYS A 234 25.69 -4.05 -9.90
CA LYS A 234 24.94 -5.30 -9.65
C LYS A 234 23.59 -5.29 -10.35
N LEU A 235 22.86 -4.17 -10.29
CA LEU A 235 21.58 -4.03 -10.94
C LEU A 235 21.70 -4.14 -12.46
N SER A 236 22.67 -3.51 -13.09
CA SER A 236 22.87 -3.53 -14.54
C SER A 236 23.15 -4.94 -15.10
N LYS A 237 23.68 -5.86 -14.29
CA LYS A 237 23.94 -7.26 -14.66
C LYS A 237 22.71 -8.16 -14.61
N LEU A 238 21.60 -7.69 -14.03
CA LEU A 238 20.36 -8.47 -13.96
C LEU A 238 19.72 -8.62 -15.33
N LYS A 239 19.27 -9.83 -15.64
CA LYS A 239 18.54 -10.10 -16.89
C LYS A 239 17.13 -9.51 -16.83
N PRO A 240 16.58 -9.05 -17.96
CA PRO A 240 15.16 -8.73 -18.06
C PRO A 240 14.28 -9.89 -17.57
N ALA A 241 13.24 -9.56 -16.81
CA ALA A 241 12.43 -10.58 -16.15
C ALA A 241 11.17 -10.97 -16.91
N PHE A 242 10.68 -10.12 -17.82
CA PHE A 242 9.34 -10.27 -18.40
C PHE A 242 9.34 -10.45 -19.93
N ILE A 243 10.22 -9.77 -20.64
CA ILE A 243 10.40 -9.94 -22.09
C ILE A 243 11.89 -10.05 -22.44
N LYS A 244 12.18 -10.77 -23.53
CA LYS A 244 13.54 -10.80 -24.09
C LYS A 244 13.94 -9.37 -24.50
N ASP A 245 15.14 -8.97 -24.14
CA ASP A 245 15.68 -7.63 -24.43
C ASP A 245 14.86 -6.46 -23.80
N GLY A 246 14.12 -6.75 -22.73
CA GLY A 246 13.39 -5.74 -21.95
C GLY A 246 14.29 -4.94 -21.00
N SER A 247 13.66 -4.03 -20.26
CA SER A 247 14.33 -3.14 -19.33
C SER A 247 13.96 -3.42 -17.86
N VAL A 248 12.82 -4.08 -17.63
CA VAL A 248 12.30 -4.36 -16.29
C VAL A 248 12.91 -5.64 -15.74
N THR A 249 13.46 -5.56 -14.54
CA THR A 249 14.15 -6.66 -13.85
C THR A 249 13.61 -6.86 -12.44
N GLY A 250 13.98 -7.95 -11.80
CA GLY A 250 13.69 -8.14 -10.36
C GLY A 250 14.38 -7.13 -9.43
N GLY A 251 15.39 -6.37 -9.94
CA GLY A 251 16.09 -5.35 -9.16
C GLY A 251 15.45 -3.96 -9.25
N ASN A 252 14.70 -3.66 -10.33
CA ASN A 252 14.03 -2.38 -10.51
C ASN A 252 12.48 -2.51 -10.45
N SER A 253 12.03 -3.58 -9.79
CA SER A 253 10.63 -3.89 -9.51
C SER A 253 10.43 -4.12 -8.00
N SER A 254 9.24 -3.82 -7.51
CA SER A 254 8.85 -4.24 -6.16
C SER A 254 8.76 -5.76 -6.04
N GLY A 255 8.89 -6.28 -4.84
CA GLY A 255 8.71 -7.72 -4.58
C GLY A 255 7.26 -8.08 -4.29
N LEU A 256 7.02 -9.39 -4.20
CA LEU A 256 5.84 -9.97 -3.56
C LEU A 256 6.09 -9.98 -2.05
N ASN A 257 5.14 -9.51 -1.25
CA ASN A 257 5.38 -9.18 0.14
C ASN A 257 4.18 -9.46 1.04
N ASP A 258 4.45 -9.49 2.34
CA ASP A 258 3.47 -9.63 3.42
C ASP A 258 3.50 -8.37 4.29
N GLY A 259 2.34 -7.92 4.75
CA GLY A 259 2.28 -6.79 5.68
C GLY A 259 0.86 -6.28 5.91
N ALA A 260 0.73 -5.45 6.95
CA ALA A 260 -0.50 -4.77 7.32
C ALA A 260 -0.22 -3.33 7.77
N SER A 261 -1.15 -2.42 7.49
CA SER A 261 -1.08 -1.01 7.93
C SER A 261 -2.47 -0.46 8.14
N ALA A 262 -2.66 0.35 9.16
CA ALA A 262 -3.94 1.00 9.41
C ALA A 262 -3.76 2.37 10.08
N VAL A 263 -4.81 3.18 9.99
CA VAL A 263 -4.93 4.51 10.59
C VAL A 263 -6.20 4.60 11.43
N LEU A 264 -6.15 5.44 12.46
CA LEU A 264 -7.30 5.86 13.25
C LEU A 264 -7.77 7.22 12.74
N LEU A 265 -9.00 7.24 12.20
CA LEU A 265 -9.65 8.47 11.72
C LEU A 265 -10.82 8.83 12.64
N MET A 266 -11.04 10.14 12.79
CA MET A 266 -12.24 10.63 13.47
C MET A 266 -12.62 12.03 13.01
N SER A 267 -13.80 12.50 13.44
CA SER A 267 -14.14 13.90 13.26
C SER A 267 -13.26 14.79 14.13
N GLY A 268 -12.95 15.99 13.67
CA GLY A 268 -12.16 16.96 14.44
C GLY A 268 -12.83 17.31 15.78
N THR A 269 -14.17 17.29 15.84
CA THR A 269 -14.94 17.47 17.07
C THR A 269 -14.68 16.34 18.06
N LYS A 270 -14.75 15.10 17.59
CA LYS A 270 -14.53 13.93 18.43
C LYS A 270 -13.09 13.84 18.94
N ALA A 271 -12.10 14.21 18.12
CA ALA A 271 -10.71 14.30 18.57
C ALA A 271 -10.53 15.28 19.74
N LYS A 272 -11.18 16.46 19.66
CA LYS A 272 -11.17 17.46 20.74
C LYS A 272 -11.85 16.95 22.01
N GLU A 273 -13.02 16.29 21.89
CA GLU A 273 -13.73 15.70 23.01
C GLU A 273 -12.91 14.65 23.75
N LEU A 274 -12.15 13.84 23.01
CA LEU A 274 -11.29 12.80 23.55
C LEU A 274 -9.88 13.29 23.92
N HIS A 275 -9.59 14.60 23.79
CA HIS A 275 -8.28 15.22 24.04
C HIS A 275 -7.15 14.57 23.22
N LEU A 276 -7.45 14.06 22.04
CA LEU A 276 -6.46 13.48 21.12
C LEU A 276 -5.89 14.55 20.20
N ILE A 277 -4.58 14.47 19.94
CA ILE A 277 -3.87 15.41 19.07
C ILE A 277 -3.74 14.77 17.68
N PRO A 278 -4.45 15.29 16.68
CA PRO A 278 -4.33 14.78 15.30
C PRO A 278 -2.94 15.04 14.70
N ILE A 279 -2.45 14.09 13.92
CA ILE A 279 -1.21 14.26 13.15
C ILE A 279 -1.46 14.95 11.80
N ALA A 280 -2.63 14.72 11.21
CA ALA A 280 -3.00 15.34 9.95
C ALA A 280 -4.52 15.46 9.77
N ARG A 281 -4.93 16.38 8.90
CA ARG A 281 -6.28 16.49 8.35
C ARG A 281 -6.33 15.81 6.98
N TRP A 282 -7.37 15.02 6.74
CA TRP A 282 -7.65 14.51 5.38
C TRP A 282 -8.24 15.64 4.53
N VAL A 283 -7.58 16.01 3.43
CA VAL A 283 -8.00 17.09 2.53
C VAL A 283 -8.93 16.56 1.45
N GLY A 284 -8.58 15.42 0.87
CA GLY A 284 -9.39 14.85 -0.19
C GLY A 284 -8.77 13.63 -0.84
N SER A 285 -9.55 13.00 -1.71
CA SER A 285 -9.08 11.88 -2.52
C SER A 285 -9.76 11.84 -3.89
N ALA A 286 -9.08 11.22 -4.86
CA ALA A 286 -9.64 10.95 -6.17
C ALA A 286 -9.13 9.64 -6.74
N THR A 287 -9.93 9.05 -7.62
CA THR A 287 -9.60 7.87 -8.40
C THR A 287 -9.79 8.16 -9.88
N ALA A 288 -9.03 7.45 -10.72
CA ALA A 288 -9.16 7.55 -12.17
C ALA A 288 -8.92 6.19 -12.83
N GLY A 289 -9.52 5.96 -14.00
CA GLY A 289 -9.25 4.82 -14.86
C GLY A 289 -8.29 5.19 -15.98
N VAL A 290 -7.50 4.22 -16.42
CA VAL A 290 -6.58 4.30 -17.55
C VAL A 290 -6.60 2.97 -18.33
N PRO A 291 -6.08 2.92 -19.58
CA PRO A 291 -5.97 1.65 -20.30
C PRO A 291 -5.20 0.61 -19.47
N PRO A 292 -5.72 -0.64 -19.32
CA PRO A 292 -5.09 -1.67 -18.48
C PRO A 292 -3.63 -1.97 -18.82
N ARG A 293 -3.27 -1.93 -20.09
CA ARG A 293 -1.90 -2.23 -20.58
C ARG A 293 -0.84 -1.19 -20.16
N ILE A 294 -1.27 -0.02 -19.69
CA ILE A 294 -0.41 1.03 -19.14
C ILE A 294 -0.90 1.45 -17.74
N MET A 295 -1.38 0.49 -16.96
CA MET A 295 -2.00 0.72 -15.64
C MET A 295 -1.15 1.60 -14.71
N GLY A 296 0.18 1.53 -14.85
CA GLY A 296 1.12 2.25 -13.99
C GLY A 296 1.04 3.77 -14.09
N ILE A 297 0.38 4.33 -15.14
CA ILE A 297 0.16 5.77 -15.25
C ILE A 297 -1.07 6.27 -14.50
N GLY A 298 -1.87 5.37 -13.89
CA GLY A 298 -3.07 5.69 -13.14
C GLY A 298 -2.94 6.80 -12.09
N PRO A 299 -1.81 6.92 -11.35
CA PRO A 299 -1.56 8.03 -10.44
C PRO A 299 -1.71 9.42 -11.08
N VAL A 300 -1.34 9.57 -12.35
CA VAL A 300 -1.36 10.88 -13.03
C VAL A 300 -2.76 11.47 -13.12
N PRO A 301 -3.75 10.84 -13.77
CA PRO A 301 -5.09 11.40 -13.83
C PRO A 301 -5.78 11.44 -12.45
N ALA A 302 -5.46 10.51 -11.53
CA ALA A 302 -6.00 10.55 -10.18
C ALA A 302 -5.49 11.77 -9.41
N THR A 303 -4.19 12.06 -9.46
CA THR A 303 -3.58 13.22 -8.82
C THR A 303 -4.06 14.53 -9.45
N LYS A 304 -4.07 14.65 -10.78
CA LYS A 304 -4.57 15.85 -11.49
C LYS A 304 -6.03 16.18 -11.09
N LYS A 305 -6.88 15.14 -11.05
CA LYS A 305 -8.29 15.27 -10.62
C LYS A 305 -8.40 15.72 -9.16
N LEU A 306 -7.53 15.21 -8.28
CA LEU A 306 -7.53 15.57 -6.87
C LEU A 306 -7.07 17.02 -6.66
N LEU A 307 -5.97 17.42 -7.29
CA LEU A 307 -5.45 18.79 -7.23
C LEU A 307 -6.52 19.81 -7.68
N THR A 308 -7.18 19.56 -8.82
CA THR A 308 -8.32 20.39 -9.27
C THR A 308 -9.45 20.45 -8.24
N LYS A 309 -9.79 19.30 -7.60
CA LYS A 309 -10.88 19.26 -6.60
C LYS A 309 -10.57 20.02 -5.32
N THR A 310 -9.29 20.12 -4.97
CA THR A 310 -8.82 20.75 -3.72
C THR A 310 -8.30 22.15 -3.92
N ASP A 311 -8.33 22.67 -5.15
CA ASP A 311 -7.76 23.96 -5.55
C ASP A 311 -6.26 24.09 -5.18
N LEU A 312 -5.53 22.97 -5.35
CA LEU A 312 -4.08 22.88 -5.12
C LEU A 312 -3.37 22.57 -6.44
N SER A 313 -2.08 22.86 -6.47
CA SER A 313 -1.15 22.53 -7.55
C SER A 313 -0.06 21.57 -7.07
N THR A 314 0.77 21.05 -7.96
CA THR A 314 1.91 20.22 -7.59
C THR A 314 2.95 20.97 -6.77
N GLN A 315 3.02 22.30 -6.91
CA GLN A 315 3.93 23.18 -6.17
C GLN A 315 3.53 23.38 -4.70
N ASP A 316 2.26 23.14 -4.37
CA ASP A 316 1.77 23.21 -2.98
C ASP A 316 2.06 21.94 -2.18
N ILE A 317 2.52 20.88 -2.83
CA ILE A 317 2.80 19.59 -2.20
C ILE A 317 4.25 19.54 -1.73
N ASP A 318 4.45 19.35 -0.43
CA ASP A 318 5.78 19.36 0.20
C ASP A 318 6.42 17.99 0.29
N LEU A 319 5.62 16.91 0.38
CA LEU A 319 6.07 15.53 0.45
C LEU A 319 5.14 14.61 -0.35
N ILE A 320 5.73 13.65 -1.03
CA ILE A 320 5.00 12.72 -1.89
C ILE A 320 5.45 11.28 -1.61
N GLU A 321 4.49 10.40 -1.37
CA GLU A 321 4.68 8.95 -1.40
C GLU A 321 3.98 8.37 -2.64
N ILE A 322 4.75 7.87 -3.59
CA ILE A 322 4.27 7.11 -4.76
C ILE A 322 4.63 5.66 -4.55
N ASN A 323 3.67 4.76 -4.63
CA ASN A 323 4.00 3.34 -4.58
C ASN A 323 4.84 2.92 -5.80
N GLU A 324 6.05 2.44 -5.54
CA GLU A 324 7.01 2.00 -6.55
C GLU A 324 6.73 0.56 -6.97
N ALA A 325 5.64 0.32 -7.71
CA ALA A 325 5.41 -1.03 -8.23
C ALA A 325 6.55 -1.44 -9.19
N PHE A 326 7.00 -0.50 -10.01
CA PHE A 326 8.15 -0.60 -10.91
C PHE A 326 8.84 0.76 -11.04
N ALA A 327 10.16 0.78 -11.19
CA ALA A 327 10.91 2.02 -11.43
C ALA A 327 10.41 2.74 -12.70
N ALA A 328 10.19 2.00 -13.79
CA ALA A 328 9.64 2.55 -15.04
C ALA A 328 8.30 3.26 -14.82
N GLN A 329 7.41 2.67 -14.01
CA GLN A 329 6.11 3.24 -13.69
C GLN A 329 6.24 4.51 -12.87
N THR A 330 7.09 4.51 -11.84
CA THR A 330 7.25 5.68 -10.96
C THR A 330 7.89 6.85 -11.69
N LEU A 331 8.93 6.59 -12.50
CA LEU A 331 9.57 7.59 -13.34
C LEU A 331 8.61 8.20 -14.37
N ALA A 332 7.71 7.39 -14.96
CA ALA A 332 6.68 7.90 -15.87
C ALA A 332 5.72 8.86 -15.15
N VAL A 333 5.30 8.52 -13.92
CA VAL A 333 4.42 9.38 -13.10
C VAL A 333 5.11 10.69 -12.72
N ILE A 334 6.36 10.63 -12.26
CA ILE A 334 7.17 11.80 -11.90
C ILE A 334 7.29 12.74 -13.11
N LYS A 335 7.64 12.20 -14.28
CA LYS A 335 7.76 12.96 -15.53
C LYS A 335 6.46 13.64 -15.95
N GLU A 336 5.34 12.90 -15.94
CA GLU A 336 4.02 13.39 -16.39
C GLU A 336 3.38 14.42 -15.46
N LEU A 337 3.68 14.36 -14.18
CA LEU A 337 3.21 15.33 -13.18
C LEU A 337 4.21 16.48 -12.98
N GLY A 338 5.41 16.41 -13.53
CA GLY A 338 6.47 17.41 -13.33
C GLY A 338 6.88 17.53 -11.86
N LEU A 339 7.02 16.38 -11.16
CA LEU A 339 7.32 16.37 -9.73
C LEU A 339 8.81 16.61 -9.47
N ASN A 340 9.12 17.28 -8.36
CA ASN A 340 10.47 17.32 -7.82
C ASN A 340 10.82 15.97 -7.16
N GLU A 341 11.81 15.26 -7.68
CA GLU A 341 12.23 13.94 -7.16
C GLU A 341 12.77 13.99 -5.73
N GLU A 342 13.23 15.16 -5.25
CA GLU A 342 13.77 15.32 -3.89
C GLU A 342 12.70 15.20 -2.80
N ILE A 343 11.43 15.44 -3.13
CA ILE A 343 10.31 15.31 -2.20
C ILE A 343 9.56 13.98 -2.37
N VAL A 344 9.96 13.13 -3.34
CA VAL A 344 9.34 11.84 -3.61
C VAL A 344 10.06 10.71 -2.88
N ASN A 345 9.28 9.91 -2.13
CA ASN A 345 9.74 8.71 -1.43
C ASN A 345 11.07 8.97 -0.70
N VAL A 346 11.07 9.99 0.15
CA VAL A 346 12.29 10.48 0.81
C VAL A 346 12.94 9.46 1.74
N ASN A 347 12.16 8.47 2.18
CA ASN A 347 12.61 7.35 3.02
C ASN A 347 12.68 6.01 2.24
N GLY A 348 12.79 6.08 0.90
CA GLY A 348 12.69 4.91 0.04
C GLY A 348 11.26 4.44 -0.19
N GLY A 349 11.00 3.65 -1.21
CA GLY A 349 9.69 3.18 -1.60
C GLY A 349 9.60 1.66 -1.74
N ALA A 350 8.59 1.18 -2.47
CA ALA A 350 8.25 -0.24 -2.51
C ALA A 350 9.28 -1.14 -3.21
N ILE A 351 10.16 -0.60 -4.05
CA ILE A 351 11.28 -1.38 -4.62
C ILE A 351 12.18 -1.86 -3.48
N ALA A 352 12.47 -0.97 -2.53
CA ALA A 352 13.29 -1.29 -1.36
C ALA A 352 12.48 -1.95 -0.24
N LEU A 353 11.33 -1.36 0.16
CA LEU A 353 10.55 -1.80 1.32
C LEU A 353 9.63 -2.99 1.00
N GLY A 354 9.09 -3.07 -0.22
CA GLY A 354 8.15 -4.11 -0.64
C GLY A 354 6.74 -3.62 -0.95
N HIS A 355 5.96 -4.47 -1.66
CA HIS A 355 4.61 -4.16 -2.12
C HIS A 355 3.62 -5.28 -1.75
N ALA A 356 3.16 -5.28 -0.51
CA ALA A 356 2.05 -6.10 -0.04
C ALA A 356 0.74 -5.45 -0.51
N LEU A 357 0.10 -5.98 -1.56
CA LEU A 357 -0.91 -5.30 -2.40
C LEU A 357 -1.96 -4.51 -1.59
N GLY A 358 -2.80 -5.19 -0.82
CA GLY A 358 -3.88 -4.55 -0.06
C GLY A 358 -3.40 -3.64 1.08
N CYS A 359 -2.20 -3.88 1.61
CA CYS A 359 -1.55 -3.06 2.64
C CYS A 359 -0.96 -1.76 2.07
N SER A 360 -0.41 -1.79 0.85
CA SER A 360 0.51 -0.77 0.34
C SER A 360 -0.06 0.65 0.33
N GLY A 361 -1.35 0.81 0.00
CA GLY A 361 -2.00 2.12 0.01
C GLY A 361 -2.05 2.75 1.40
N ALA A 362 -2.29 1.96 2.44
CA ALA A 362 -2.24 2.40 3.83
C ALA A 362 -0.80 2.62 4.29
N ARG A 363 0.15 1.77 3.88
CA ARG A 363 1.57 1.88 4.21
C ARG A 363 2.17 3.19 3.71
N ILE A 364 1.95 3.56 2.44
CA ILE A 364 2.50 4.81 1.90
C ILE A 364 1.93 6.04 2.63
N LEU A 365 0.65 6.02 2.99
CA LEU A 365 0.05 7.10 3.77
C LEU A 365 0.63 7.13 5.20
N THR A 366 0.81 5.99 5.85
CA THR A 366 1.42 5.89 7.19
C THR A 366 2.83 6.49 7.18
N THR A 367 3.69 6.08 6.25
CA THR A 367 5.05 6.61 6.13
C THR A 367 5.05 8.12 5.85
N LEU A 368 4.16 8.60 4.96
CA LEU A 368 4.00 10.02 4.68
C LEU A 368 3.64 10.83 5.95
N LEU A 369 2.67 10.35 6.73
CA LEU A 369 2.22 11.01 7.96
C LEU A 369 3.35 11.11 9.00
N HIS A 370 4.09 10.02 9.21
CA HIS A 370 5.22 10.01 10.14
C HIS A 370 6.36 10.92 9.67
N GLU A 371 6.65 10.96 8.38
CA GLU A 371 7.67 11.87 7.84
C GLU A 371 7.24 13.34 7.94
N MET A 372 5.98 13.67 7.66
CA MET A 372 5.43 15.01 7.88
C MET A 372 5.55 15.43 9.35
N LYS A 373 5.19 14.53 10.27
CA LYS A 373 5.34 14.76 11.72
C LYS A 373 6.81 14.93 12.13
N ARG A 374 7.71 14.09 11.62
CA ARG A 374 9.14 14.19 11.91
C ARG A 374 9.72 15.54 11.46
N ARG A 375 9.32 16.02 10.29
CA ARG A 375 9.77 17.32 9.75
C ARG A 375 9.03 18.53 10.35
N SER A 376 8.10 18.34 11.26
CA SER A 376 7.42 19.47 11.92
C SER A 376 8.37 20.39 12.69
N ALA A 377 9.52 19.86 13.13
CA ALA A 377 10.58 20.61 13.80
C ALA A 377 11.52 21.39 12.85
N PHE A 378 11.36 21.27 11.53
CA PHE A 378 12.19 21.99 10.56
C PHE A 378 11.78 23.49 10.51
N SER A 379 12.70 24.33 10.04
CA SER A 379 12.43 25.75 9.84
C SER A 379 11.28 26.01 8.85
N THR A 380 11.09 25.11 7.90
CA THR A 380 9.98 25.12 6.93
C THR A 380 9.32 23.74 6.98
N PRO A 381 8.37 23.53 7.90
CA PRO A 381 7.72 22.24 8.04
C PRO A 381 6.77 21.97 6.87
N PRO A 382 6.67 20.71 6.40
CA PRO A 382 5.75 20.34 5.32
C PRO A 382 4.31 20.60 5.74
N ARG A 383 3.52 21.19 4.84
CA ARG A 383 2.09 21.43 5.04
C ARG A 383 1.26 20.36 4.37
N TYR A 384 1.45 20.13 3.08
CA TYR A 384 0.67 19.16 2.32
C TYR A 384 1.50 17.94 1.93
N GLY A 385 0.91 16.78 2.12
CA GLY A 385 1.44 15.49 1.69
C GLY A 385 0.50 14.79 0.72
N LEU A 386 1.07 14.16 -0.33
CA LEU A 386 0.35 13.38 -1.33
C LEU A 386 0.76 11.91 -1.25
N ALA A 387 -0.20 11.02 -1.08
CA ALA A 387 -0.04 9.58 -1.27
C ALA A 387 -0.77 9.12 -2.54
N THR A 388 -0.09 8.43 -3.45
CA THR A 388 -0.70 7.97 -4.71
C THR A 388 -0.11 6.63 -5.16
N LEU A 389 -0.92 5.84 -5.87
CA LEU A 389 -0.48 4.55 -6.39
C LEU A 389 -1.26 4.14 -7.65
N CYS A 390 -0.57 3.37 -8.49
CA CYS A 390 -1.18 2.66 -9.60
C CYS A 390 -1.93 1.40 -9.12
N VAL A 391 -2.86 0.97 -9.92
CA VAL A 391 -3.75 -0.15 -9.60
C VAL A 391 -3.86 -1.06 -10.81
N GLY A 392 -3.67 -2.34 -10.61
CA GLY A 392 -3.86 -3.34 -11.66
C GLY A 392 -5.19 -3.18 -12.39
N VAL A 393 -5.25 -3.66 -13.62
CA VAL A 393 -6.42 -3.52 -14.51
C VAL A 393 -6.72 -2.05 -14.90
N GLY A 394 -5.77 -1.14 -14.69
CA GLY A 394 -5.84 0.23 -15.24
C GLY A 394 -6.60 1.24 -14.38
N GLN A 395 -6.17 1.45 -13.14
CA GLN A 395 -6.69 2.51 -12.29
C GLN A 395 -5.55 3.23 -11.55
N GLY A 396 -5.88 4.34 -10.90
CA GLY A 396 -5.03 5.05 -9.95
C GLY A 396 -5.86 5.65 -8.83
N GLU A 397 -5.23 5.85 -7.68
CA GLU A 397 -5.83 6.53 -6.53
C GLU A 397 -4.83 7.51 -5.93
N ALA A 398 -5.32 8.64 -5.45
CA ALA A 398 -4.53 9.69 -4.81
C ALA A 398 -5.28 10.24 -3.60
N THR A 399 -4.52 10.60 -2.56
CA THR A 399 -5.02 11.21 -1.32
C THR A 399 -4.08 12.33 -0.90
N ILE A 400 -4.64 13.50 -0.55
CA ILE A 400 -3.91 14.62 0.04
C ILE A 400 -4.28 14.73 1.51
N VAL A 401 -3.27 14.93 2.33
CA VAL A 401 -3.38 15.23 3.76
C VAL A 401 -2.68 16.55 4.06
N GLU A 402 -3.16 17.26 5.07
CA GLU A 402 -2.53 18.48 5.60
C GLU A 402 -2.06 18.21 7.03
N ARG A 403 -0.80 18.52 7.33
CA ARG A 403 -0.23 18.37 8.66
C ARG A 403 -0.98 19.25 9.67
N MET A 404 -1.22 18.70 10.85
CA MET A 404 -1.77 19.42 12.00
C MET A 404 -0.74 19.44 13.13
N GLY A 405 -0.57 20.59 13.78
CA GLY A 405 0.38 20.77 14.89
C GLY A 405 1.76 21.26 14.47
#